data_1e0b10e0ba2e6553887d9e4b4d799b68
#
_entry.id   1e0b10e0ba2e6553887d9e4b4d799b68
#
_cell.length_a   1.000
_cell.length_b   1.000
_cell.length_c   1.000
_cell.angle_alpha   90.00
_cell.angle_beta   90.00
_cell.angle_gamma   90.00
#
_symmetry.space_group_name_H-M   'P 1'
#
loop_
_entity.id
_entity.type
_entity.pdbx_description
1 polymer ?
#
loop_
_entity_poly.entity_id
_entity_poly.type
_entity_poly.pdbx_seq_one_letter_code
_entity_poly.pdbx_strand_id
1 'polypeptide(L)'
;MEDKKYLYKRNNIWWVKVAVPKSQRDKFGYDLRQTTGKSDLNEARSVRNLIVESLKSKFSETEKYVPLPSTKFMEKTNIDNPQYFHKVVDCQYACPAHTNVPEYIRLIAQKKYTDAYMLNWESNVFPGILGRVCDRPCEPACRRGRTHEKSVAICRLKRVTYDYKDDVEKYIPQSPKVKNGKRIALIGAGPASLTVARDLLPLGYDCLLYTSPSPRDAHKS
;
A
#
# COMPACT_ATOMS: atom_id res chain seq x y z
N MET A 1 -26.14 28.09 15.73
CA MET A 1 -24.89 27.66 16.37
C MET A 1 -23.87 27.05 15.41
N GLU A 2 -24.20 26.71 14.15
CA GLU A 2 -23.24 26.12 13.16
C GLU A 2 -22.20 27.09 12.62
N ASP A 3 -22.38 28.36 12.80
CA ASP A 3 -21.68 29.45 12.10
C ASP A 3 -20.23 29.70 12.60
N LYS A 4 -19.84 29.11 13.73
CA LYS A 4 -18.47 29.19 14.31
C LYS A 4 -17.72 27.86 14.27
N LYS A 5 -18.18 26.85 13.55
CA LYS A 5 -17.50 25.55 13.44
C LYS A 5 -16.05 25.76 13.00
N TYR A 6 -15.12 25.16 13.73
CA TYR A 6 -13.66 25.27 13.58
C TYR A 6 -13.02 26.60 13.98
N LEU A 7 -13.79 27.67 14.31
CA LEU A 7 -13.25 29.00 14.64
C LEU A 7 -13.25 29.24 16.16
N TYR A 8 -12.15 29.80 16.66
CA TYR A 8 -12.05 30.35 18.01
C TYR A 8 -11.21 31.62 18.02
N LYS A 9 -11.42 32.52 18.99
CA LYS A 9 -10.73 33.82 19.09
C LYS A 9 -9.62 33.75 20.12
N ARG A 10 -8.42 34.24 19.75
CA ARG A 10 -7.28 34.38 20.66
C ARG A 10 -6.53 35.69 20.31
N ASN A 11 -6.21 36.50 21.31
CA ASN A 11 -5.51 37.77 21.16
C ASN A 11 -6.14 38.65 20.06
N ASN A 12 -7.46 38.79 20.09
CA ASN A 12 -8.27 39.53 19.12
C ASN A 12 -8.23 39.05 17.66
N ILE A 13 -7.58 37.93 17.35
CA ILE A 13 -7.49 37.29 16.04
C ILE A 13 -8.26 35.97 16.03
N TRP A 14 -8.94 35.65 14.94
CA TRP A 14 -9.61 34.38 14.74
C TRP A 14 -8.61 33.30 14.31
N TRP A 15 -8.79 32.11 14.84
CA TRP A 15 -7.99 30.93 14.56
C TRP A 15 -8.87 29.79 14.11
N VAL A 16 -8.36 28.95 13.21
CA VAL A 16 -8.97 27.68 12.82
C VAL A 16 -8.33 26.57 13.66
N LYS A 17 -9.17 25.70 14.20
CA LYS A 17 -8.78 24.50 14.94
C LYS A 17 -9.44 23.28 14.30
N VAL A 18 -8.63 22.27 13.91
CA VAL A 18 -9.09 21.00 13.35
C VAL A 18 -8.60 19.88 14.24
N ALA A 19 -9.52 19.05 14.72
CA ALA A 19 -9.17 17.88 15.55
C ALA A 19 -8.43 16.82 14.69
N VAL A 20 -7.35 16.27 15.24
CA VAL A 20 -6.57 15.22 14.62
C VAL A 20 -7.27 13.87 14.83
N PRO A 21 -7.44 13.05 13.79
CA PRO A 21 -7.94 11.69 13.91
C PRO A 21 -7.14 10.88 14.95
N LYS A 22 -7.80 10.01 15.70
CA LYS A 22 -7.16 9.23 16.79
C LYS A 22 -5.92 8.48 16.31
N SER A 23 -5.97 7.92 15.10
CA SER A 23 -4.88 7.14 14.47
C SER A 23 -3.62 7.94 14.16
N GLN A 24 -3.67 9.27 14.23
CA GLN A 24 -2.56 10.15 13.84
C GLN A 24 -2.12 11.11 14.94
N ARG A 25 -2.68 10.95 16.15
CA ARG A 25 -2.37 11.85 17.28
C ARG A 25 -0.92 11.76 17.76
N ASP A 26 -0.29 10.62 17.59
CA ASP A 26 1.12 10.43 17.95
C ASP A 26 2.06 11.29 17.09
N LYS A 27 1.65 11.57 15.85
CA LYS A 27 2.42 12.37 14.90
C LYS A 27 2.09 13.86 14.95
N PHE A 28 0.83 14.22 15.12
CA PHE A 28 0.35 15.59 14.96
C PHE A 28 -0.24 16.20 16.24
N GLY A 29 -0.31 15.44 17.33
CA GLY A 29 -1.00 15.86 18.57
C GLY A 29 -2.53 15.78 18.45
N TYR A 30 -3.23 16.41 19.37
CA TYR A 30 -4.70 16.32 19.44
C TYR A 30 -5.43 17.22 18.43
N ASP A 31 -4.84 18.34 18.06
CA ASP A 31 -5.43 19.30 17.11
C ASP A 31 -4.35 20.07 16.33
N LEU A 32 -4.69 20.47 15.12
CA LEU A 32 -3.93 21.43 14.33
C LEU A 32 -4.62 22.79 14.37
N ARG A 33 -3.82 23.84 14.46
CA ARG A 33 -4.29 25.22 14.58
C ARG A 33 -3.57 26.11 13.58
N GLN A 34 -4.33 27.02 12.96
CA GLN A 34 -3.78 28.03 12.06
C GLN A 34 -4.52 29.34 12.23
N THR A 35 -3.81 30.45 12.23
CA THR A 35 -4.42 31.77 12.29
C THR A 35 -5.10 32.11 10.96
N THR A 36 -6.22 32.81 11.04
CA THR A 36 -6.87 33.42 9.86
C THR A 36 -6.24 34.78 9.52
N GLY A 37 -5.48 35.36 10.45
CA GLY A 37 -4.96 36.73 10.34
C GLY A 37 -6.04 37.80 10.46
N LYS A 38 -7.31 37.45 10.74
CA LYS A 38 -8.46 38.34 10.74
C LYS A 38 -9.01 38.55 12.14
N SER A 39 -9.34 39.81 12.46
CA SER A 39 -9.99 40.21 13.71
C SER A 39 -11.52 40.20 13.58
N ASP A 40 -12.05 40.45 12.36
CA ASP A 40 -13.47 40.36 12.05
C ASP A 40 -13.90 38.91 11.79
N LEU A 41 -15.12 38.57 12.26
CA LEU A 41 -15.66 37.22 12.15
C LEU A 41 -16.05 36.86 10.72
N ASN A 42 -16.62 37.83 9.96
CA ASN A 42 -17.07 37.54 8.59
C ASN A 42 -15.86 37.32 7.65
N GLU A 43 -14.84 38.14 7.81
CA GLU A 43 -13.56 37.92 7.09
C GLU A 43 -12.89 36.60 7.48
N ALA A 44 -12.93 36.25 8.75
CA ALA A 44 -12.40 34.96 9.21
C ALA A 44 -13.17 33.76 8.60
N ARG A 45 -14.48 33.88 8.43
CA ARG A 45 -15.32 32.86 7.77
C ARG A 45 -15.00 32.71 6.29
N SER A 46 -14.69 33.78 5.58
CA SER A 46 -14.33 33.68 4.15
C SER A 46 -13.10 32.85 3.86
N VAL A 47 -12.09 32.87 4.77
CA VAL A 47 -10.85 32.12 4.62
C VAL A 47 -10.86 30.79 5.37
N ARG A 48 -11.83 30.57 6.27
CA ARG A 48 -11.92 29.37 7.12
C ARG A 48 -11.86 28.07 6.34
N ASN A 49 -12.66 27.94 5.30
CA ASN A 49 -12.78 26.68 4.56
C ASN A 49 -11.48 26.30 3.88
N LEU A 50 -10.77 27.25 3.27
CA LEU A 50 -9.45 27.02 2.67
C LEU A 50 -8.43 26.54 3.71
N ILE A 51 -8.43 27.16 4.91
CA ILE A 51 -7.54 26.73 6.00
C ILE A 51 -7.93 25.35 6.52
N VAL A 52 -9.21 25.06 6.68
CA VAL A 52 -9.69 23.72 7.11
C VAL A 52 -9.27 22.66 6.13
N GLU A 53 -9.41 22.88 4.83
CA GLU A 53 -8.97 21.97 3.77
C GLU A 53 -7.46 21.77 3.79
N SER A 54 -6.69 22.86 3.90
CA SER A 54 -5.22 22.79 4.02
C SER A 54 -4.77 22.04 5.28
N LEU A 55 -5.46 22.19 6.42
CA LEU A 55 -5.12 21.43 7.63
C LEU A 55 -5.54 19.97 7.53
N LYS A 56 -6.65 19.67 6.87
CA LYS A 56 -7.12 18.29 6.64
C LYS A 56 -6.28 17.56 5.61
N SER A 57 -5.76 18.23 4.58
CA SER A 57 -4.88 17.62 3.58
C SER A 57 -3.60 17.05 4.20
N LYS A 58 -3.10 17.67 5.28
CA LYS A 58 -1.97 17.12 6.05
C LYS A 58 -2.27 15.74 6.64
N PHE A 59 -3.54 15.40 6.87
CA PHE A 59 -3.95 14.06 7.32
C PHE A 59 -4.14 13.12 6.15
N SER A 60 -4.66 13.60 5.00
CA SER A 60 -4.88 12.78 3.82
C SER A 60 -3.57 12.36 3.14
N GLU A 61 -2.55 13.20 3.19
CA GLU A 61 -1.19 12.85 2.73
C GLU A 61 -0.54 11.77 3.61
N THR A 62 -1.06 11.57 4.82
CA THR A 62 -0.61 10.55 5.76
C THR A 62 -1.61 9.42 5.93
N GLU A 63 -2.73 9.41 5.20
CA GLU A 63 -3.50 8.18 5.05
C GLU A 63 -2.58 7.17 4.38
N LYS A 64 -1.82 6.51 5.27
CA LYS A 64 -1.07 5.32 4.94
C LYS A 64 -2.03 4.40 4.23
N TYR A 65 -1.59 3.88 3.10
CA TYR A 65 -2.05 2.62 2.60
C TYR A 65 -2.47 1.74 3.79
N VAL A 66 -3.78 1.67 4.01
CA VAL A 66 -4.35 0.65 4.89
C VAL A 66 -4.34 -0.59 4.02
N PRO A 67 -3.57 -1.64 4.37
CA PRO A 67 -3.69 -2.90 3.69
C PRO A 67 -5.16 -3.25 3.64
N LEU A 68 -5.71 -3.41 2.45
CA LEU A 68 -7.01 -4.06 2.33
C LEU A 68 -6.87 -5.38 3.07
N PRO A 69 -7.82 -5.74 3.95
CA PRO A 69 -7.74 -7.00 4.68
C PRO A 69 -7.47 -8.09 3.66
N SER A 70 -6.22 -8.54 3.62
CA SER A 70 -5.77 -9.66 2.82
C SER A 70 -6.61 -10.86 3.26
N THR A 71 -7.06 -11.67 2.31
CA THR A 71 -7.71 -12.94 2.54
C THR A 71 -9.21 -12.94 2.75
N LYS A 72 -9.98 -12.19 1.96
CA LYS A 72 -11.19 -12.85 1.46
C LYS A 72 -10.72 -13.70 0.28
N PHE A 73 -10.79 -15.03 0.43
CA PHE A 73 -10.59 -15.94 -0.69
C PHE A 73 -11.39 -15.41 -1.86
N MET A 74 -10.68 -15.16 -2.97
CA MET A 74 -11.36 -14.65 -4.15
C MET A 74 -12.32 -15.72 -4.64
N GLU A 75 -13.59 -15.37 -4.71
CA GLU A 75 -14.60 -16.27 -5.26
C GLU A 75 -14.27 -16.59 -6.72
N LYS A 76 -14.59 -17.82 -7.13
CA LYS A 76 -14.42 -18.23 -8.53
C LYS A 76 -15.17 -17.28 -9.46
N THR A 77 -14.67 -17.12 -10.67
CA THR A 77 -15.33 -16.32 -11.71
C THR A 77 -16.80 -16.74 -11.84
N ASN A 78 -17.70 -15.81 -11.56
CA ASN A 78 -19.14 -16.00 -11.72
C ASN A 78 -19.64 -14.96 -12.73
N ILE A 79 -19.81 -15.38 -13.99
CA ILE A 79 -20.26 -14.53 -15.09
C ILE A 79 -21.76 -14.20 -14.99
N ASP A 80 -22.53 -14.96 -14.19
CA ASP A 80 -23.96 -14.76 -14.01
C ASP A 80 -24.26 -13.72 -12.93
N ASN A 81 -23.24 -13.30 -12.14
CA ASN A 81 -23.39 -12.29 -11.12
C ASN A 81 -22.85 -10.93 -11.60
N PRO A 82 -23.72 -9.94 -11.88
CA PRO A 82 -23.29 -8.61 -12.30
C PRO A 82 -22.34 -7.92 -11.30
N GLN A 83 -22.45 -8.21 -10.01
CA GLN A 83 -21.60 -7.67 -8.96
C GLN A 83 -20.16 -8.25 -8.97
N TYR A 84 -19.98 -9.39 -9.62
CA TYR A 84 -18.67 -10.02 -9.77
C TYR A 84 -17.67 -9.10 -10.46
N PHE A 85 -18.08 -8.43 -11.53
CA PHE A 85 -17.21 -7.56 -12.34
C PHE A 85 -16.70 -6.32 -11.60
N HIS A 86 -17.34 -5.94 -10.50
CA HIS A 86 -16.90 -4.86 -9.64
C HIS A 86 -15.90 -5.29 -8.56
N LYS A 87 -15.81 -6.60 -8.28
CA LYS A 87 -14.99 -7.15 -7.19
C LYS A 87 -13.76 -7.90 -7.69
N VAL A 88 -13.85 -8.51 -8.86
CA VAL A 88 -12.78 -9.36 -9.42
C VAL A 88 -12.56 -9.02 -10.89
N VAL A 89 -11.32 -8.89 -11.28
CA VAL A 89 -10.90 -8.68 -12.66
C VAL A 89 -10.05 -9.85 -13.12
N ASP A 90 -10.18 -10.24 -14.40
CA ASP A 90 -9.58 -11.45 -14.96
C ASP A 90 -8.06 -11.52 -14.74
N CYS A 91 -7.36 -10.40 -14.90
CA CYS A 91 -5.90 -10.36 -14.71
C CYS A 91 -5.49 -10.59 -13.23
N GLN A 92 -6.29 -10.14 -12.27
CA GLN A 92 -6.07 -10.39 -10.86
C GLN A 92 -6.36 -11.85 -10.51
N TYR A 93 -7.44 -12.40 -11.05
CA TYR A 93 -7.81 -13.79 -10.86
C TYR A 93 -6.81 -14.77 -11.47
N ALA A 94 -6.30 -14.47 -12.67
CA ALA A 94 -5.30 -15.29 -13.35
C ALA A 94 -3.93 -15.27 -12.68
N CYS A 95 -3.66 -14.28 -11.83
CA CYS A 95 -2.42 -14.22 -11.06
C CYS A 95 -2.47 -15.22 -9.89
N PRO A 96 -1.55 -16.20 -9.77
CA PRO A 96 -1.51 -17.13 -8.63
C PRO A 96 -1.42 -16.43 -7.26
N ALA A 97 -0.77 -15.27 -7.21
CA ALA A 97 -0.66 -14.44 -6.00
C ALA A 97 -1.83 -13.45 -5.85
N HIS A 98 -2.80 -13.48 -6.75
CA HIS A 98 -3.95 -12.58 -6.76
C HIS A 98 -3.61 -11.10 -6.59
N THR A 99 -2.48 -10.66 -7.16
CA THR A 99 -2.01 -9.28 -7.07
C THR A 99 -3.06 -8.31 -7.60
N ASN A 100 -3.32 -7.24 -6.88
CA ASN A 100 -4.29 -6.22 -7.28
C ASN A 100 -3.75 -5.37 -8.45
N VAL A 101 -3.83 -5.94 -9.66
CA VAL A 101 -3.28 -5.36 -10.88
C VAL A 101 -3.89 -3.99 -11.22
N PRO A 102 -5.22 -3.80 -11.20
CA PRO A 102 -5.80 -2.51 -11.54
C PRO A 102 -5.33 -1.39 -10.62
N GLU A 103 -5.24 -1.69 -9.32
CA GLU A 103 -4.91 -0.67 -8.34
C GLU A 103 -3.45 -0.20 -8.45
N TYR A 104 -2.48 -1.10 -8.60
CA TYR A 104 -1.11 -0.61 -8.75
C TYR A 104 -0.88 0.11 -10.09
N ILE A 105 -1.62 -0.23 -11.15
CA ILE A 105 -1.58 0.52 -12.41
C ILE A 105 -2.15 1.92 -12.22
N ARG A 106 -3.24 2.07 -11.46
CA ARG A 106 -3.84 3.36 -11.11
C ARG A 106 -2.86 4.21 -10.31
N LEU A 107 -2.16 3.62 -9.34
CA LEU A 107 -1.13 4.31 -8.55
C LEU A 107 0.05 4.76 -9.42
N ILE A 108 0.48 3.95 -10.40
CA ILE A 108 1.51 4.34 -11.37
C ILE A 108 1.04 5.56 -12.18
N ALA A 109 -0.21 5.55 -12.65
CA ALA A 109 -0.77 6.68 -13.40
C ALA A 109 -0.78 7.98 -12.57
N GLN A 110 -0.89 7.87 -11.24
CA GLN A 110 -0.79 8.97 -10.29
C GLN A 110 0.66 9.30 -9.87
N LYS A 111 1.67 8.63 -10.46
CA LYS A 111 3.09 8.74 -10.10
C LYS A 111 3.40 8.32 -8.65
N LYS A 112 2.52 7.57 -8.01
CA LYS A 112 2.69 7.01 -6.65
C LYS A 112 3.40 5.65 -6.74
N TYR A 113 4.67 5.66 -7.15
CA TYR A 113 5.41 4.43 -7.43
C TYR A 113 5.70 3.61 -6.18
N THR A 114 5.98 4.27 -5.07
CA THR A 114 6.23 3.61 -3.78
C THR A 114 4.99 2.90 -3.26
N ASP A 115 3.81 3.55 -3.32
CA ASP A 115 2.55 2.93 -2.93
C ASP A 115 2.21 1.75 -3.85
N ALA A 116 2.42 1.91 -5.16
CA ALA A 116 2.23 0.85 -6.14
C ALA A 116 3.18 -0.33 -5.90
N TYR A 117 4.42 -0.08 -5.47
CA TYR A 117 5.37 -1.12 -5.08
C TYR A 117 4.90 -1.85 -3.82
N MET A 118 4.51 -1.14 -2.78
CA MET A 118 4.05 -1.73 -1.52
C MET A 118 2.80 -2.58 -1.72
N LEU A 119 1.86 -2.13 -2.56
CA LEU A 119 0.70 -2.92 -2.95
C LEU A 119 1.09 -4.24 -3.65
N ASN A 120 2.10 -4.20 -4.53
CA ASN A 120 2.63 -5.42 -5.13
C ASN A 120 3.32 -6.31 -4.09
N TRP A 121 4.08 -5.71 -3.17
CA TRP A 121 4.84 -6.40 -2.15
C TRP A 121 3.96 -7.22 -1.19
N GLU A 122 2.72 -6.83 -0.96
CA GLU A 122 1.77 -7.58 -0.12
C GLU A 122 1.52 -9.00 -0.63
N SER A 123 1.28 -9.14 -1.94
CA SER A 123 1.01 -10.43 -2.58
C SER A 123 2.25 -11.05 -3.21
N ASN A 124 3.25 -10.23 -3.53
CA ASN A 124 4.47 -10.58 -4.25
C ASN A 124 5.69 -10.11 -3.48
N VAL A 125 6.39 -10.99 -2.78
CA VAL A 125 7.54 -10.63 -1.92
C VAL A 125 8.67 -9.93 -2.68
N PHE A 126 8.81 -10.23 -3.96
CA PHE A 126 9.88 -9.71 -4.81
C PHE A 126 9.33 -9.05 -6.10
N PRO A 127 8.62 -7.89 -6.00
CA PRO A 127 8.01 -7.29 -7.18
C PRO A 127 9.00 -7.00 -8.31
N GLY A 128 10.23 -6.56 -7.96
CA GLY A 128 11.27 -6.27 -8.94
C GLY A 128 11.77 -7.50 -9.71
N ILE A 129 11.93 -8.63 -9.02
CA ILE A 129 12.34 -9.91 -9.63
C ILE A 129 11.18 -10.47 -10.45
N LEU A 130 10.00 -10.58 -9.85
CA LEU A 130 8.82 -11.13 -10.52
C LEU A 130 8.37 -10.29 -11.73
N GLY A 131 8.59 -8.98 -11.70
CA GLY A 131 8.38 -8.14 -12.87
C GLY A 131 9.28 -8.50 -14.08
N ARG A 132 10.33 -9.32 -13.86
CA ARG A 132 11.29 -9.75 -14.89
C ARG A 132 11.18 -11.22 -15.26
N VAL A 133 10.80 -12.08 -14.33
CA VAL A 133 10.84 -13.56 -14.52
C VAL A 133 9.47 -14.23 -14.46
N CYS A 134 8.39 -13.51 -14.18
CA CYS A 134 7.03 -14.07 -14.12
C CYS A 134 6.55 -14.50 -15.52
N ASP A 135 5.84 -15.64 -15.61
CA ASP A 135 5.21 -16.16 -16.82
C ASP A 135 4.07 -15.30 -17.36
N ARG A 136 3.62 -14.31 -16.58
CA ARG A 136 2.62 -13.32 -16.99
C ARG A 136 1.23 -13.88 -17.31
N PRO A 137 0.64 -14.81 -16.56
CA PRO A 137 -0.68 -15.37 -16.87
C PRO A 137 -1.80 -14.32 -16.86
N CYS A 138 -1.57 -13.19 -16.20
CA CYS A 138 -2.47 -12.04 -16.20
C CYS A 138 -2.57 -11.32 -17.54
N GLU A 139 -1.53 -11.34 -18.39
CA GLU A 139 -1.53 -10.64 -19.68
C GLU A 139 -2.45 -11.32 -20.71
N PRO A 140 -2.40 -12.66 -20.94
CA PRO A 140 -3.36 -13.35 -21.79
C PRO A 140 -4.82 -13.24 -21.29
N ALA A 141 -5.02 -13.20 -19.97
CA ALA A 141 -6.34 -13.06 -19.36
C ALA A 141 -6.91 -11.64 -19.43
N CYS A 142 -6.10 -10.67 -19.85
CA CYS A 142 -6.50 -9.27 -19.86
C CYS A 142 -7.65 -9.02 -20.86
N ARG A 143 -8.77 -8.45 -20.36
CA ARG A 143 -9.95 -8.12 -21.19
C ARG A 143 -9.63 -7.17 -22.33
N ARG A 144 -8.65 -6.29 -22.15
CA ARG A 144 -8.25 -5.40 -23.22
C ARG A 144 -7.81 -6.18 -24.47
N GLY A 145 -7.18 -7.34 -24.31
CA GLY A 145 -6.80 -8.21 -25.44
C GLY A 145 -7.98 -8.76 -26.24
N ARG A 146 -9.21 -8.72 -25.68
CA ARG A 146 -10.45 -9.13 -26.36
C ARG A 146 -11.09 -8.00 -27.17
N THR A 147 -10.81 -6.75 -26.82
CA THR A 147 -11.39 -5.54 -27.42
C THR A 147 -10.37 -4.77 -28.26
N HIS A 148 -9.09 -4.98 -28.01
CA HIS A 148 -7.96 -4.33 -28.65
C HIS A 148 -6.94 -5.40 -29.04
N GLU A 149 -6.07 -5.12 -30.00
CA GLU A 149 -5.08 -6.09 -30.49
C GLU A 149 -4.07 -6.57 -29.45
N LYS A 150 -3.85 -5.79 -28.38
CA LYS A 150 -2.82 -6.08 -27.35
C LYS A 150 -3.38 -5.94 -25.94
N SER A 151 -3.00 -6.87 -25.08
CA SER A 151 -3.21 -6.78 -23.64
C SER A 151 -2.39 -5.63 -23.02
N VAL A 152 -2.73 -5.28 -21.78
CA VAL A 152 -1.89 -4.39 -20.96
C VAL A 152 -0.58 -5.11 -20.63
N ALA A 153 0.56 -4.41 -20.76
CA ALA A 153 1.89 -4.94 -20.43
C ALA A 153 2.11 -4.95 -18.91
N ILE A 154 1.37 -5.79 -18.19
CA ILE A 154 1.22 -5.81 -16.74
C ILE A 154 2.56 -6.02 -16.03
N CYS A 155 3.36 -6.98 -16.51
CA CYS A 155 4.68 -7.24 -15.91
C CYS A 155 5.67 -6.11 -16.12
N ARG A 156 5.58 -5.40 -17.25
CA ARG A 156 6.42 -4.21 -17.47
C ARG A 156 6.03 -3.09 -16.50
N LEU A 157 4.74 -2.89 -16.25
CA LEU A 157 4.27 -1.93 -15.26
C LEU A 157 4.71 -2.32 -13.84
N LYS A 158 4.75 -3.62 -13.51
CA LYS A 158 5.33 -4.10 -12.24
C LYS A 158 6.82 -3.71 -12.11
N ARG A 159 7.61 -3.75 -13.18
CA ARG A 159 9.00 -3.23 -13.16
C ARG A 159 9.04 -1.76 -12.82
N VAL A 160 8.16 -0.96 -13.43
CA VAL A 160 8.09 0.49 -13.16
C VAL A 160 7.91 0.76 -11.66
N THR A 161 7.06 -0.01 -10.97
CA THR A 161 6.89 0.18 -9.52
C THR A 161 8.19 -0.02 -8.74
N TYR A 162 9.00 -1.00 -9.14
CA TYR A 162 10.29 -1.27 -8.50
C TYR A 162 11.36 -0.24 -8.87
N ASP A 163 11.45 0.10 -10.16
CA ASP A 163 12.53 0.93 -10.69
C ASP A 163 12.40 2.41 -10.24
N TYR A 164 11.18 2.86 -9.95
CA TYR A 164 10.89 4.26 -9.58
C TYR A 164 10.42 4.44 -8.13
N LYS A 165 10.41 3.38 -7.30
CA LYS A 165 10.10 3.52 -5.88
C LYS A 165 11.21 4.26 -5.13
N ASP A 166 10.82 4.97 -4.09
CA ASP A 166 11.75 5.48 -3.07
C ASP A 166 12.20 4.36 -2.12
N ASP A 167 12.95 4.73 -1.09
CA ASP A 167 13.28 3.81 -0.02
C ASP A 167 12.02 3.31 0.69
N VAL A 168 11.89 1.98 0.77
CA VAL A 168 10.73 1.28 1.34
C VAL A 168 11.01 0.67 2.72
N GLU A 169 12.22 0.77 3.23
CA GLU A 169 12.63 0.15 4.50
C GLU A 169 11.68 0.53 5.65
N LYS A 170 11.28 1.79 5.70
CA LYS A 170 10.35 2.33 6.69
C LYS A 170 8.93 1.75 6.64
N TYR A 171 8.54 1.12 5.52
CA TYR A 171 7.21 0.53 5.34
C TYR A 171 7.23 -0.99 5.58
N ILE A 172 8.41 -1.61 5.60
CA ILE A 172 8.55 -3.04 5.81
C ILE A 172 8.38 -3.33 7.31
N PRO A 173 7.49 -4.28 7.69
CA PRO A 173 7.32 -4.67 9.08
C PRO A 173 8.62 -5.15 9.69
N GLN A 174 8.99 -4.59 10.82
CA GLN A 174 10.19 -4.95 11.55
C GLN A 174 9.92 -6.10 12.53
N SER A 175 10.94 -6.91 12.77
CA SER A 175 10.86 -7.96 13.79
C SER A 175 10.77 -7.34 15.19
N PRO A 176 9.85 -7.79 16.06
CA PRO A 176 9.74 -7.25 17.41
C PRO A 176 10.97 -7.57 18.24
N LYS A 177 11.31 -6.68 19.19
CA LYS A 177 12.43 -6.89 20.12
C LYS A 177 12.22 -8.12 21.02
N VAL A 178 10.96 -8.35 21.43
CA VAL A 178 10.58 -9.52 22.22
C VAL A 178 10.04 -10.59 21.28
N LYS A 179 10.72 -11.73 21.22
CA LYS A 179 10.34 -12.88 20.42
C LYS A 179 9.27 -13.72 21.11
N ASN A 180 8.50 -14.48 20.33
CA ASN A 180 7.45 -15.36 20.85
C ASN A 180 7.97 -16.73 21.37
N GLY A 181 9.30 -16.94 21.36
CA GLY A 181 9.97 -18.16 21.81
C GLY A 181 9.89 -19.36 20.86
N LYS A 182 9.23 -19.21 19.70
CA LYS A 182 9.11 -20.28 18.71
C LYS A 182 10.14 -20.12 17.61
N ARG A 183 10.71 -21.27 17.18
CA ARG A 183 11.73 -21.36 16.12
C ARG A 183 11.19 -22.10 14.91
N ILE A 184 11.53 -21.61 13.72
CA ILE A 184 11.12 -22.20 12.45
C ILE A 184 12.37 -22.42 11.59
N ALA A 185 12.54 -23.63 11.11
CA ALA A 185 13.59 -23.99 10.16
C ALA A 185 13.03 -23.90 8.75
N LEU A 186 13.68 -23.10 7.91
CA LEU A 186 13.34 -22.91 6.49
C LEU A 186 14.41 -23.60 5.66
N ILE A 187 14.06 -24.69 5.00
CA ILE A 187 14.99 -25.47 4.19
C ILE A 187 15.02 -24.95 2.76
N GLY A 188 16.16 -24.41 2.36
CA GLY A 188 16.38 -23.72 1.09
C GLY A 188 16.14 -22.20 1.19
N ALA A 189 16.99 -21.41 0.53
CA ALA A 189 16.93 -19.94 0.49
C ALA A 189 16.18 -19.42 -0.76
N GLY A 190 15.23 -20.18 -1.27
CA GLY A 190 14.42 -19.81 -2.42
C GLY A 190 13.28 -18.85 -2.07
N PRO A 191 12.54 -18.35 -3.08
CA PRO A 191 11.46 -17.39 -2.89
C PRO A 191 10.39 -17.85 -1.89
N ALA A 192 10.07 -19.15 -1.84
CA ALA A 192 9.09 -19.71 -0.92
C ALA A 192 9.52 -19.53 0.54
N SER A 193 10.74 -19.93 0.89
CA SER A 193 11.27 -19.81 2.25
C SER A 193 11.42 -18.35 2.67
N LEU A 194 11.88 -17.48 1.77
CA LEU A 194 12.01 -16.06 2.03
C LEU A 194 10.63 -15.39 2.24
N THR A 195 9.59 -15.85 1.54
CA THR A 195 8.21 -15.40 1.76
C THR A 195 7.73 -15.78 3.15
N VAL A 196 7.93 -17.03 3.55
CA VAL A 196 7.57 -17.49 4.90
C VAL A 196 8.32 -16.69 5.97
N ALA A 197 9.62 -16.45 5.78
CA ALA A 197 10.41 -15.64 6.71
C ALA A 197 9.85 -14.22 6.83
N ARG A 198 9.53 -13.57 5.70
CA ARG A 198 8.93 -12.24 5.68
C ARG A 198 7.67 -12.14 6.53
N ASP A 199 6.80 -13.15 6.43
CA ASP A 199 5.50 -13.12 7.11
C ASP A 199 5.61 -13.47 8.60
N LEU A 200 6.58 -14.31 8.98
CA LEU A 200 6.71 -14.81 10.34
C LEU A 200 7.65 -13.98 11.23
N LEU A 201 8.66 -13.33 10.67
CA LEU A 201 9.58 -12.49 11.45
C LEU A 201 8.87 -11.36 12.21
N PRO A 202 7.92 -10.62 11.61
CA PRO A 202 7.18 -9.57 12.32
C PRO A 202 6.27 -10.10 13.45
N LEU A 203 5.93 -11.40 13.41
CA LEU A 203 5.16 -12.07 14.46
C LEU A 203 6.04 -12.59 15.62
N GLY A 204 7.34 -12.32 15.56
CA GLY A 204 8.28 -12.65 16.61
C GLY A 204 8.85 -14.05 16.56
N TYR A 205 8.66 -14.79 15.46
CA TYR A 205 9.31 -16.09 15.26
C TYR A 205 10.82 -15.92 14.99
N ASP A 206 11.63 -16.82 15.50
CA ASP A 206 13.01 -16.96 15.09
C ASP A 206 13.07 -17.87 13.86
N CYS A 207 13.43 -17.31 12.71
CA CYS A 207 13.54 -18.04 11.46
C CYS A 207 15.01 -18.40 11.19
N LEU A 208 15.30 -19.69 11.10
CA LEU A 208 16.60 -20.21 10.70
C LEU A 208 16.53 -20.67 9.24
N LEU A 209 17.28 -19.98 8.38
CA LEU A 209 17.32 -20.29 6.95
C LEU A 209 18.51 -21.18 6.62
N TYR A 210 18.24 -22.39 6.13
CA TYR A 210 19.25 -23.29 5.64
C TYR A 210 19.41 -23.15 4.12
N THR A 211 20.62 -22.87 3.68
CA THR A 211 20.97 -22.93 2.26
C THR A 211 21.49 -24.33 1.94
N SER A 212 20.83 -25.05 1.04
CA SER A 212 21.38 -26.24 0.48
C SER A 212 22.41 -25.88 -0.59
N PRO A 213 23.59 -26.54 -0.65
CA PRO A 213 24.48 -26.39 -1.79
C PRO A 213 23.72 -26.79 -3.06
N SER A 214 23.76 -25.90 -4.07
CA SER A 214 23.21 -26.24 -5.38
C SER A 214 23.94 -27.46 -5.95
N PRO A 215 23.26 -28.37 -6.68
CA PRO A 215 23.93 -29.41 -7.43
C PRO A 215 25.04 -28.90 -8.36
N ARG A 216 24.93 -27.63 -8.79
CA ARG A 216 25.98 -26.95 -9.58
C ARG A 216 27.22 -26.59 -8.75
N ASP A 217 27.11 -26.47 -7.44
CA ASP A 217 28.23 -26.13 -6.56
C ASP A 217 29.01 -27.38 -6.19
N ALA A 218 28.38 -28.57 -6.24
CA ALA A 218 29.03 -29.88 -6.01
C ALA A 218 30.08 -30.25 -7.08
N HIS A 219 30.07 -29.57 -8.23
CA HIS A 219 31.02 -29.79 -9.31
C HIS A 219 32.22 -28.83 -9.30
N LYS A 220 32.37 -28.00 -8.28
CA LYS A 220 33.47 -27.02 -8.14
C LYS A 220 34.50 -27.41 -7.08
N SER A 221 34.39 -28.59 -6.49
CA SER A 221 35.38 -29.18 -5.55
C SER A 221 36.30 -30.15 -6.23
#